data_b49350f2b1d7e092cd466ae24c07c106
#
_entry.id   b49350f2b1d7e092cd466ae24c07c106
#
_cell.length_a   1.000
_cell.length_b   1.000
_cell.length_c   1.000
_cell.angle_alpha   90.00
_cell.angle_beta   90.00
_cell.angle_gamma   90.00
#
_symmetry.space_group_name_H-M   'P 1'
#
loop_
_entity.id
_entity.type
_entity.pdbx_description
1 polymer ?
#
loop_
_entity_poly.entity_id
_entity_poly.type
_entity_poly.pdbx_seq_one_letter_code
_entity_poly.pdbx_strand_id
1 'polypeptide(L)'
;QIYNQGYSLAKYFTERFGYQILFSISKYISSPTQYSFPNAVQKATGVELNKIYSDWHTEMTLKYKPYIDKNYSMGDVILEEGTVNVHPIWSPGNSEFAYLSNLDKDYFGQTDLYIYNFLDSTSKKIDSGVFSSPVWINDSTIVYSKKSKPNKQGSKFYDLYLSTTNKKKNKPKRLSVDMRLTSPSLNADGDRLAAVG
;
A
#
# COMPACT_ATOMS: atom_id res chain seq x y z
N GLN A 1 9.67 -2.61 0.61
CA GLN A 1 10.95 -3.07 0.02
C GLN A 1 12.11 -2.99 1.03
N ILE A 2 12.32 -1.86 1.72
CA ILE A 2 13.45 -1.65 2.67
C ILE A 2 13.51 -2.74 3.76
N TYR A 3 12.39 -3.12 4.35
CA TYR A 3 12.34 -4.17 5.37
C TYR A 3 12.76 -5.54 4.85
N ASN A 4 12.35 -5.90 3.62
CA ASN A 4 12.73 -7.17 3.01
C ASN A 4 14.22 -7.22 2.68
N GLN A 5 14.81 -6.12 2.23
CA GLN A 5 16.25 -6.02 2.00
C GLN A 5 17.02 -6.12 3.31
N GLY A 6 16.58 -5.41 4.35
CA GLY A 6 17.19 -5.47 5.70
C GLY A 6 17.15 -6.88 6.29
N TYR A 7 16.00 -7.55 6.18
CA TYR A 7 15.87 -8.95 6.61
C TYR A 7 16.82 -9.88 5.83
N SER A 8 16.86 -9.76 4.50
CA SER A 8 17.72 -10.58 3.65
C SER A 8 19.21 -10.40 4.00
N LEU A 9 19.64 -9.16 4.24
CA LEU A 9 21.02 -8.85 4.63
C LEU A 9 21.33 -9.39 6.04
N ALA A 10 20.42 -9.21 7.00
CA ALA A 10 20.59 -9.76 8.36
C ALA A 10 20.68 -11.29 8.34
N LYS A 11 19.85 -11.94 7.53
CA LYS A 11 19.90 -13.39 7.30
C LYS A 11 21.27 -13.80 6.72
N TYR A 12 21.76 -13.11 5.71
CA TYR A 12 23.08 -13.33 5.12
C TYR A 12 24.21 -13.24 6.16
N PHE A 13 24.15 -12.24 7.04
CA PHE A 13 25.12 -12.12 8.15
C PHE A 13 25.09 -13.35 9.08
N THR A 14 23.89 -13.80 9.46
CA THR A 14 23.77 -14.94 10.38
C THR A 14 24.17 -16.27 9.73
N GLU A 15 23.88 -16.47 8.45
CA GLU A 15 24.27 -17.67 7.71
C GLU A 15 25.78 -17.74 7.47
N ARG A 16 26.43 -16.61 7.23
CA ARG A 16 27.88 -16.55 6.93
C ARG A 16 28.77 -16.48 8.15
N PHE A 17 28.35 -15.78 9.20
CA PHE A 17 29.17 -15.50 10.40
C PHE A 17 28.58 -16.08 11.69
N GLY A 18 27.45 -16.80 11.60
CA GLY A 18 26.76 -17.37 12.76
C GLY A 18 25.81 -16.38 13.46
N TYR A 19 24.86 -16.92 14.23
CA TYR A 19 23.81 -16.12 14.89
C TYR A 19 24.33 -15.06 15.88
N GLN A 20 25.49 -15.32 16.51
CA GLN A 20 26.08 -14.39 17.48
C GLN A 20 26.64 -13.11 16.84
N ILE A 21 26.72 -13.06 15.51
CA ILE A 21 27.31 -11.91 14.82
C ILE A 21 26.54 -10.63 15.03
N LEU A 22 25.22 -10.70 15.01
CA LEU A 22 24.36 -9.52 15.21
C LEU A 22 24.53 -8.93 16.62
N PHE A 23 24.66 -9.80 17.62
CA PHE A 23 24.96 -9.39 18.98
C PHE A 23 26.36 -8.74 19.08
N SER A 24 27.36 -9.31 18.42
CA SER A 24 28.74 -8.78 18.42
C SER A 24 28.78 -7.39 17.76
N ILE A 25 28.13 -7.20 16.63
CA ILE A 25 28.01 -5.90 15.95
C ILE A 25 27.34 -4.88 16.90
N SER A 26 26.22 -5.27 17.51
CA SER A 26 25.47 -4.41 18.44
C SER A 26 26.31 -4.01 19.66
N LYS A 27 27.09 -4.95 20.21
CA LYS A 27 28.01 -4.70 21.32
C LYS A 27 29.11 -3.72 20.91
N TYR A 28 29.69 -3.84 19.73
CA TYR A 28 30.72 -2.92 19.26
C TYR A 28 30.17 -1.52 18.98
N ILE A 29 28.97 -1.39 18.44
CA ILE A 29 28.36 -0.08 18.16
C ILE A 29 27.96 0.67 19.42
N SER A 30 27.61 -0.04 20.50
CA SER A 30 27.27 0.57 21.79
C SER A 30 28.50 1.00 22.63
N SER A 31 29.72 0.79 22.13
CA SER A 31 30.93 1.27 22.79
C SER A 31 31.05 2.79 22.71
N PRO A 32 31.42 3.51 23.80
CA PRO A 32 31.52 4.97 23.80
C PRO A 32 32.52 5.56 22.80
N THR A 33 33.44 4.73 22.30
CA THR A 33 34.49 5.15 21.37
C THR A 33 34.21 4.75 19.92
N GLN A 34 33.06 4.11 19.62
CA GLN A 34 32.81 3.55 18.30
C GLN A 34 31.37 3.82 17.85
N TYR A 35 31.18 4.87 17.05
CA TYR A 35 29.85 5.30 16.55
C TYR A 35 29.59 4.90 15.10
N SER A 36 30.50 4.14 14.46
CA SER A 36 30.41 3.80 13.04
C SER A 36 29.98 2.35 12.85
N PHE A 37 28.81 2.14 12.22
CA PHE A 37 28.33 0.81 11.89
C PHE A 37 29.31 0.02 10.99
N PRO A 38 29.90 0.60 9.92
CA PRO A 38 30.92 -0.10 9.14
C PRO A 38 32.09 -0.62 9.95
N ASN A 39 32.61 0.19 10.89
CA ASN A 39 33.73 -0.22 11.76
C ASN A 39 33.33 -1.32 12.73
N ALA A 40 32.09 -1.27 13.28
CA ALA A 40 31.60 -2.32 14.16
C ALA A 40 31.44 -3.65 13.40
N VAL A 41 30.98 -3.60 12.16
CA VAL A 41 30.89 -4.78 11.28
C VAL A 41 32.28 -5.35 11.00
N GLN A 42 33.23 -4.51 10.60
CA GLN A 42 34.58 -4.96 10.29
C GLN A 42 35.27 -5.57 11.52
N LYS A 43 35.06 -4.97 12.70
CA LYS A 43 35.59 -5.50 13.95
C LYS A 43 34.97 -6.84 14.36
N ALA A 44 33.67 -7.01 14.09
CA ALA A 44 32.95 -8.24 14.44
C ALA A 44 33.22 -9.38 13.47
N THR A 45 33.34 -9.09 12.16
CA THR A 45 33.44 -10.07 11.09
C THR A 45 34.86 -10.26 10.54
N GLY A 46 35.75 -9.29 10.74
CA GLY A 46 37.04 -9.21 10.05
C GLY A 46 36.96 -8.74 8.59
N VAL A 47 35.73 -8.42 8.08
CA VAL A 47 35.50 -8.05 6.68
C VAL A 47 34.85 -6.69 6.60
N GLU A 48 35.25 -5.88 5.63
CA GLU A 48 34.63 -4.57 5.39
C GLU A 48 33.15 -4.69 4.97
N LEU A 49 32.33 -3.78 5.50
CA LEU A 49 30.88 -3.78 5.20
C LEU A 49 30.58 -3.71 3.69
N ASN A 50 31.32 -2.89 2.95
CA ASN A 50 31.11 -2.75 1.50
C ASN A 50 31.36 -4.07 0.75
N LYS A 51 32.37 -4.84 1.20
CA LYS A 51 32.63 -6.17 0.64
C LYS A 51 31.50 -7.15 0.96
N ILE A 52 31.03 -7.17 2.21
CA ILE A 52 29.91 -8.02 2.61
C ILE A 52 28.66 -7.67 1.80
N TYR A 53 28.37 -6.39 1.61
CA TYR A 53 27.24 -5.91 0.84
C TYR A 53 27.36 -6.32 -0.63
N SER A 54 28.53 -6.19 -1.24
CA SER A 54 28.78 -6.60 -2.62
C SER A 54 28.63 -8.12 -2.81
N ASP A 55 29.16 -8.90 -1.87
CA ASP A 55 29.05 -10.37 -1.91
C ASP A 55 27.57 -10.79 -1.78
N TRP A 56 26.83 -10.22 -0.82
CA TRP A 56 25.39 -10.44 -0.64
C TRP A 56 24.60 -10.06 -1.89
N HIS A 57 24.86 -8.88 -2.47
CA HIS A 57 24.18 -8.43 -3.68
C HIS A 57 24.41 -9.37 -4.86
N THR A 58 25.64 -9.84 -5.03
CA THR A 58 26.00 -10.80 -6.09
C THR A 58 25.27 -12.12 -5.88
N GLU A 59 25.26 -12.65 -4.66
CA GLU A 59 24.58 -13.91 -4.32
C GLU A 59 23.06 -13.79 -4.54
N MET A 60 22.45 -12.70 -4.09
CA MET A 60 21.02 -12.46 -4.31
C MET A 60 20.68 -12.31 -5.81
N THR A 61 21.52 -11.61 -6.56
CA THR A 61 21.35 -11.46 -8.01
C THR A 61 21.38 -12.83 -8.71
N LEU A 62 22.36 -13.67 -8.40
CA LEU A 62 22.45 -15.02 -8.96
C LEU A 62 21.26 -15.88 -8.55
N LYS A 63 20.84 -15.82 -7.30
CA LYS A 63 19.71 -16.58 -6.75
C LYS A 63 18.38 -16.23 -7.43
N TYR A 64 18.15 -14.94 -7.68
CA TYR A 64 16.87 -14.48 -8.24
C TYR A 64 16.89 -14.31 -9.77
N LYS A 65 18.07 -14.38 -10.41
CA LYS A 65 18.20 -14.31 -11.87
C LYS A 65 17.23 -15.25 -12.63
N PRO A 66 17.06 -16.53 -12.27
CA PRO A 66 16.13 -17.43 -12.99
C PRO A 66 14.67 -16.99 -12.89
N TYR A 67 14.32 -16.18 -11.89
CA TYR A 67 12.96 -15.63 -11.71
C TYR A 67 12.78 -14.32 -12.49
N ILE A 68 13.85 -13.54 -12.63
CA ILE A 68 13.85 -12.28 -13.39
C ILE A 68 13.88 -12.57 -14.90
N ASP A 69 14.70 -13.56 -15.32
CA ASP A 69 14.85 -13.95 -16.73
C ASP A 69 13.63 -14.71 -17.28
N LYS A 70 12.75 -15.23 -16.41
CA LYS A 70 11.42 -15.65 -16.84
C LYS A 70 10.68 -14.41 -17.27
N ASN A 71 10.48 -14.26 -18.59
CA ASN A 71 9.61 -13.23 -19.18
C ASN A 71 8.17 -13.40 -18.65
N TYR A 72 7.93 -12.96 -17.42
CA TYR A 72 6.57 -12.59 -17.04
C TYR A 72 6.23 -11.38 -17.88
N SER A 73 5.22 -11.49 -18.73
CA SER A 73 4.67 -10.30 -19.36
C SER A 73 4.25 -9.38 -18.21
N MET A 74 5.04 -8.37 -17.97
CA MET A 74 4.60 -7.27 -17.10
C MET A 74 3.43 -6.65 -17.84
N GLY A 75 2.27 -6.62 -17.21
CA GLY A 75 1.11 -5.91 -17.75
C GLY A 75 1.47 -4.44 -17.98
N ASP A 76 0.69 -3.77 -18.79
CA ASP A 76 0.86 -2.35 -19.06
C ASP A 76 0.59 -1.53 -17.79
N VAL A 77 1.41 -0.51 -17.56
CA VAL A 77 1.19 0.45 -16.48
C VAL A 77 0.09 1.41 -16.91
N ILE A 78 -1.04 1.38 -16.21
CA ILE A 78 -2.21 2.22 -16.51
C ILE A 78 -2.13 3.57 -15.77
N LEU A 79 -1.58 3.57 -14.56
CA LEU A 79 -1.52 4.74 -13.68
C LEU A 79 -0.10 4.91 -13.16
N GLU A 80 0.58 5.98 -13.57
CA GLU A 80 1.93 6.33 -13.10
C GLU A 80 1.90 7.42 -12.02
N GLU A 81 0.83 8.18 -11.93
CA GLU A 81 0.67 9.28 -10.97
C GLU A 81 0.28 8.78 -9.59
N GLY A 82 0.76 9.48 -8.55
CA GLY A 82 0.57 9.08 -7.16
C GLY A 82 1.59 8.03 -6.71
N THR A 83 1.94 8.05 -5.41
CA THR A 83 2.86 7.06 -4.81
C THR A 83 2.15 5.82 -4.28
N VAL A 84 0.83 5.92 -4.09
CA VAL A 84 -0.03 4.81 -3.63
C VAL A 84 -1.28 4.78 -4.48
N ASN A 85 -1.45 3.71 -5.24
CA ASN A 85 -2.67 3.36 -5.97
C ASN A 85 -3.08 1.95 -5.51
N VAL A 86 -4.21 1.83 -4.81
CA VAL A 86 -4.64 0.60 -4.14
C VAL A 86 -6.12 0.32 -4.31
N HIS A 87 -6.53 -0.90 -3.99
CA HIS A 87 -7.93 -1.35 -4.03
C HIS A 87 -8.60 -1.17 -5.40
N PRO A 88 -7.99 -1.62 -6.51
CA PRO A 88 -8.66 -1.59 -7.81
C PRO A 88 -9.85 -2.56 -7.82
N ILE A 89 -11.01 -2.06 -8.19
CA ILE A 89 -12.24 -2.86 -8.30
C ILE A 89 -12.95 -2.51 -9.60
N TRP A 90 -13.15 -3.51 -10.46
CA TRP A 90 -13.86 -3.37 -11.70
C TRP A 90 -15.34 -3.03 -11.51
N SER A 91 -15.87 -2.19 -12.38
CA SER A 91 -17.31 -2.03 -12.54
C SER A 91 -17.92 -3.34 -13.09
N PRO A 92 -19.20 -3.64 -12.81
CA PRO A 92 -19.85 -4.84 -13.35
C PRO A 92 -19.76 -4.97 -14.88
N GLY A 93 -19.82 -3.87 -15.61
CA GLY A 93 -19.70 -3.81 -17.07
C GLY A 93 -18.28 -3.82 -17.61
N ASN A 94 -17.25 -3.91 -16.75
CA ASN A 94 -15.82 -3.98 -17.09
C ASN A 94 -15.29 -2.81 -17.95
N SER A 95 -15.99 -1.69 -18.04
CA SER A 95 -15.54 -0.49 -18.77
C SER A 95 -14.76 0.50 -17.91
N GLU A 96 -14.90 0.40 -16.60
CA GLU A 96 -14.29 1.26 -15.62
C GLU A 96 -13.73 0.45 -14.43
N PHE A 97 -12.77 0.98 -13.71
CA PHE A 97 -12.44 0.50 -12.37
C PHE A 97 -12.33 1.64 -11.37
N ALA A 98 -12.79 1.39 -10.15
CA ALA A 98 -12.57 2.28 -9.03
C ALA A 98 -11.25 1.94 -8.33
N TYR A 99 -10.55 2.94 -7.82
CA TYR A 99 -9.32 2.78 -7.05
C TYR A 99 -9.14 3.91 -6.05
N LEU A 100 -8.31 3.69 -5.04
CA LEU A 100 -7.90 4.72 -4.11
C LEU A 100 -6.50 5.20 -4.46
N SER A 101 -6.31 6.51 -4.51
CA SER A 101 -5.01 7.14 -4.78
C SER A 101 -4.71 8.24 -3.76
N ASN A 102 -3.43 8.37 -3.43
CA ASN A 102 -2.92 9.52 -2.67
C ASN A 102 -2.40 10.64 -3.57
N LEU A 103 -2.83 10.69 -4.82
CA LEU A 103 -2.51 11.77 -5.75
C LEU A 103 -2.80 13.13 -5.10
N ASP A 104 -1.85 14.05 -5.18
CA ASP A 104 -1.89 15.39 -4.55
C ASP A 104 -2.06 15.36 -3.02
N LYS A 105 -1.55 14.33 -2.33
CA LYS A 105 -1.57 14.23 -0.87
C LYS A 105 -0.17 14.14 -0.28
N ASP A 106 0.00 14.77 0.89
CA ASP A 106 1.28 14.76 1.63
C ASP A 106 1.54 13.43 2.36
N TYR A 107 0.49 12.64 2.65
CA TYR A 107 0.59 11.41 3.44
C TYR A 107 0.09 10.19 2.67
N PHE A 108 0.83 9.08 2.76
CA PHE A 108 0.47 7.80 2.13
C PHE A 108 -0.90 7.25 2.57
N GLY A 109 -1.31 7.50 3.80
CA GLY A 109 -2.60 7.05 4.33
C GLY A 109 -3.79 7.96 4.00
N GLN A 110 -3.58 9.05 3.28
CA GLN A 110 -4.65 9.93 2.82
C GLN A 110 -4.98 9.61 1.38
N THR A 111 -6.04 8.86 1.18
CA THR A 111 -6.47 8.46 -0.15
C THR A 111 -7.82 9.07 -0.53
N ASP A 112 -7.97 9.32 -1.81
CA ASP A 112 -9.20 9.77 -2.46
C ASP A 112 -9.69 8.67 -3.40
N LEU A 113 -11.00 8.62 -3.64
CA LEU A 113 -11.63 7.68 -4.55
C LEU A 113 -11.61 8.25 -5.98
N TYR A 114 -11.06 7.47 -6.89
CA TYR A 114 -11.03 7.75 -8.32
C TYR A 114 -11.71 6.64 -9.10
N ILE A 115 -12.15 6.96 -10.30
CA ILE A 115 -12.60 6.01 -11.32
C ILE A 115 -11.78 6.25 -12.58
N TYR A 116 -11.19 5.19 -13.10
CA TYR A 116 -10.54 5.16 -14.39
C TYR A 116 -11.49 4.60 -15.44
N ASN A 117 -11.62 5.30 -16.57
CA ASN A 117 -12.41 4.88 -17.70
C ASN A 117 -11.49 4.45 -18.86
N PHE A 118 -11.69 3.23 -19.37
CA PHE A 118 -10.85 2.68 -20.43
C PHE A 118 -11.17 3.22 -21.82
N LEU A 119 -12.35 3.79 -22.05
CA LEU A 119 -12.72 4.31 -23.35
C LEU A 119 -11.96 5.58 -23.72
N ASP A 120 -11.72 6.44 -22.74
CA ASP A 120 -11.05 7.71 -22.93
C ASP A 120 -9.70 7.81 -22.18
N SER A 121 -9.32 6.72 -21.49
CA SER A 121 -8.07 6.64 -20.69
C SER A 121 -7.95 7.75 -19.65
N THR A 122 -9.05 8.16 -19.03
CA THR A 122 -9.07 9.25 -18.05
C THR A 122 -9.41 8.77 -16.65
N SER A 123 -8.83 9.45 -15.66
CA SER A 123 -9.17 9.28 -14.25
C SER A 123 -10.01 10.44 -13.74
N LYS A 124 -11.09 10.13 -13.05
CA LYS A 124 -11.99 11.11 -12.43
C LYS A 124 -12.07 10.91 -10.93
N LYS A 125 -11.79 11.95 -10.18
CA LYS A 125 -11.98 11.97 -8.74
C LYS A 125 -13.47 11.99 -8.39
N ILE A 126 -13.90 11.08 -7.52
CA ILE A 126 -15.28 10.92 -7.06
C ILE A 126 -15.48 11.55 -5.69
N ASP A 127 -14.61 11.24 -4.72
CA ASP A 127 -14.69 11.81 -3.37
C ASP A 127 -13.33 11.79 -2.67
N SER A 128 -13.20 12.57 -1.61
CA SER A 128 -11.97 12.69 -0.83
C SER A 128 -12.06 11.99 0.51
N GLY A 129 -10.90 11.51 1.01
CA GLY A 129 -10.77 10.91 2.33
C GLY A 129 -11.43 9.55 2.44
N VAL A 130 -11.42 8.79 1.37
CA VAL A 130 -11.91 7.40 1.31
C VAL A 130 -10.82 6.48 1.84
N PHE A 131 -11.17 5.57 2.74
CA PHE A 131 -10.19 4.79 3.49
C PHE A 131 -10.13 3.31 3.10
N SER A 132 -11.27 2.68 2.79
CA SER A 132 -11.32 1.25 2.52
C SER A 132 -11.80 0.97 1.11
N SER A 133 -11.57 -0.28 0.66
CA SER A 133 -12.02 -0.75 -0.64
C SER A 133 -13.48 -0.38 -0.90
N PRO A 134 -13.80 0.28 -2.00
CA PRO A 134 -15.18 0.55 -2.39
C PRO A 134 -15.86 -0.70 -2.95
N VAL A 135 -17.17 -0.64 -3.18
CA VAL A 135 -17.92 -1.69 -3.86
C VAL A 135 -18.91 -1.07 -4.85
N TRP A 136 -19.01 -1.64 -6.04
CA TRP A 136 -19.97 -1.23 -7.04
C TRP A 136 -21.34 -1.88 -6.77
N ILE A 137 -22.41 -1.07 -6.83
CA ILE A 137 -23.79 -1.58 -6.88
C ILE A 137 -24.21 -1.87 -8.33
N ASN A 138 -23.81 -1.00 -9.24
CA ASN A 138 -23.99 -1.11 -10.68
C ASN A 138 -22.93 -0.21 -11.37
N ASP A 139 -22.91 -0.17 -12.70
CA ASP A 139 -21.92 0.58 -13.49
C ASP A 139 -21.87 2.10 -13.22
N SER A 140 -22.84 2.63 -12.51
CA SER A 140 -22.92 4.07 -12.23
C SER A 140 -23.02 4.44 -10.76
N THR A 141 -23.01 3.43 -9.85
CA THR A 141 -23.24 3.66 -8.42
C THR A 141 -22.26 2.86 -7.58
N ILE A 142 -21.59 3.54 -6.65
CA ILE A 142 -20.53 2.98 -5.82
C ILE A 142 -20.77 3.32 -4.35
N VAL A 143 -20.48 2.36 -3.46
CA VAL A 143 -20.48 2.54 -2.00
C VAL A 143 -19.05 2.47 -1.48
N TYR A 144 -18.72 3.33 -0.55
CA TYR A 144 -17.39 3.42 0.06
C TYR A 144 -17.48 3.95 1.48
N SER A 145 -16.39 3.86 2.22
CA SER A 145 -16.27 4.36 3.59
C SER A 145 -15.37 5.58 3.63
N LYS A 146 -15.80 6.62 4.34
CA LYS A 146 -14.96 7.77 4.69
C LYS A 146 -15.33 8.35 6.06
N LYS A 147 -14.42 9.16 6.62
CA LYS A 147 -14.71 9.90 7.85
C LYS A 147 -15.82 10.92 7.64
N SER A 148 -16.81 10.88 8.52
CA SER A 148 -17.91 11.86 8.58
C SER A 148 -17.41 13.23 9.02
N LYS A 149 -18.27 14.24 8.86
CA LYS A 149 -18.11 15.51 9.60
C LYS A 149 -18.17 15.23 11.10
N PRO A 150 -17.56 16.08 11.95
CA PRO A 150 -17.67 15.95 13.39
C PRO A 150 -19.15 15.90 13.83
N ASN A 151 -19.47 14.98 14.75
CA ASN A 151 -20.77 14.96 15.42
C ASN A 151 -20.85 16.07 16.47
N LYS A 152 -21.95 16.12 17.24
CA LYS A 152 -22.17 17.14 18.31
C LYS A 152 -21.08 17.15 19.38
N GLN A 153 -20.39 16.01 19.59
CA GLN A 153 -19.30 15.83 20.53
C GLN A 153 -17.91 16.10 19.89
N GLY A 154 -17.85 16.53 18.64
CA GLY A 154 -16.61 16.76 17.91
C GLY A 154 -15.94 15.50 17.34
N SER A 155 -16.51 14.30 17.54
CA SER A 155 -15.98 13.04 17.07
C SER A 155 -16.27 12.81 15.60
N LYS A 156 -15.31 12.19 14.88
CA LYS A 156 -15.44 11.80 13.47
C LYS A 156 -15.35 10.29 13.37
N PHE A 157 -16.34 9.66 12.79
CA PHE A 157 -16.38 8.23 12.57
C PHE A 157 -16.35 7.88 11.08
N TYR A 158 -15.93 6.68 10.77
CA TYR A 158 -16.09 6.13 9.42
C TYR A 158 -17.55 5.73 9.22
N ASP A 159 -18.13 6.17 8.12
CA ASP A 159 -19.48 5.83 7.72
C ASP A 159 -19.53 5.50 6.23
N LEU A 160 -20.54 4.77 5.85
CA LEU A 160 -20.77 4.40 4.45
C LEU A 160 -21.44 5.55 3.71
N TYR A 161 -20.95 5.76 2.49
CA TYR A 161 -21.46 6.75 1.55
C TYR A 161 -21.75 6.09 0.20
N LEU A 162 -22.79 6.56 -0.43
CA LEU A 162 -23.17 6.18 -1.80
C LEU A 162 -22.96 7.37 -2.73
N SER A 163 -22.34 7.10 -3.88
CA SER A 163 -22.06 8.11 -4.89
C SER A 163 -22.40 7.58 -6.27
N THR A 164 -22.78 8.50 -7.19
CA THR A 164 -22.94 8.17 -8.62
C THR A 164 -21.72 8.66 -9.38
N THR A 165 -21.27 7.86 -10.37
CA THR A 165 -20.05 8.15 -11.13
C THR A 165 -20.28 9.16 -12.26
N ASN A 166 -21.51 9.25 -12.79
CA ASN A 166 -21.84 9.96 -14.02
C ASN A 166 -22.24 11.44 -13.85
N LYS A 167 -22.37 11.97 -12.63
CA LYS A 167 -22.81 13.34 -12.41
C LYS A 167 -21.65 14.32 -12.27
N LYS A 168 -21.70 15.46 -12.99
CA LYS A 168 -20.70 16.56 -12.87
C LYS A 168 -20.64 17.20 -11.47
N LYS A 169 -21.74 17.19 -10.71
CA LYS A 169 -21.83 17.62 -9.31
C LYS A 169 -22.44 16.50 -8.49
N ASN A 170 -21.59 15.67 -7.96
CA ASN A 170 -22.01 14.56 -7.12
C ASN A 170 -21.96 14.98 -5.65
N LYS A 171 -23.12 14.87 -4.97
CA LYS A 171 -23.16 14.98 -3.50
C LYS A 171 -23.34 13.56 -2.95
N PRO A 172 -22.29 12.97 -2.34
CA PRO A 172 -22.41 11.66 -1.75
C PRO A 172 -23.51 11.59 -0.71
N LYS A 173 -24.35 10.55 -0.77
CA LYS A 173 -25.38 10.28 0.22
C LYS A 173 -24.77 9.45 1.35
N ARG A 174 -24.80 9.94 2.59
CA ARG A 174 -24.42 9.17 3.77
C ARG A 174 -25.46 8.08 4.05
N LEU A 175 -25.03 6.84 4.15
CA LEU A 175 -25.89 5.66 4.38
C LEU A 175 -25.94 5.25 5.86
N SER A 176 -24.86 5.47 6.61
CA SER A 176 -24.79 5.18 8.04
C SER A 176 -24.42 6.42 8.84
N VAL A 177 -24.75 6.46 10.12
CA VAL A 177 -24.49 7.60 11.00
C VAL A 177 -23.81 7.12 12.27
N ASP A 178 -22.53 7.53 12.44
CA ASP A 178 -21.70 7.27 13.61
C ASP A 178 -21.51 5.77 13.95
N MET A 179 -21.61 4.91 12.93
CA MET A 179 -21.56 3.45 13.08
C MET A 179 -20.17 2.84 12.94
N ARG A 180 -19.14 3.64 12.58
CA ARG A 180 -17.74 3.21 12.39
C ARG A 180 -17.55 2.15 11.31
N LEU A 181 -18.40 2.13 10.29
CA LEU A 181 -18.41 1.11 9.25
C LEU A 181 -17.33 1.34 8.19
N THR A 182 -16.60 0.26 7.88
CA THR A 182 -15.56 0.20 6.84
C THR A 182 -15.75 -1.03 5.96
N SER A 183 -15.00 -1.11 4.87
CA SER A 183 -14.92 -2.29 3.98
C SER A 183 -16.30 -2.82 3.55
N PRO A 184 -17.10 -2.01 2.85
CA PRO A 184 -18.38 -2.49 2.33
C PRO A 184 -18.19 -3.65 1.36
N SER A 185 -19.11 -4.61 1.40
CA SER A 185 -19.18 -5.75 0.48
C SER A 185 -20.62 -6.03 0.11
N LEU A 186 -20.87 -6.26 -1.16
CA LEU A 186 -22.19 -6.58 -1.69
C LEU A 186 -22.31 -8.10 -1.88
N ASN A 187 -23.48 -8.68 -1.59
CA ASN A 187 -23.72 -10.07 -1.91
C ASN A 187 -23.87 -10.28 -3.43
N ALA A 188 -23.87 -11.54 -3.88
CA ALA A 188 -23.93 -11.88 -5.30
C ALA A 188 -25.21 -11.36 -6.00
N ASP A 189 -26.32 -11.31 -5.27
CA ASP A 189 -27.61 -10.84 -5.81
C ASP A 189 -27.71 -9.30 -5.86
N GLY A 190 -26.78 -8.58 -5.25
CA GLY A 190 -26.74 -7.11 -5.23
C GLY A 190 -27.78 -6.44 -4.32
N ASP A 191 -28.48 -7.19 -3.51
CA ASP A 191 -29.57 -6.70 -2.65
C ASP A 191 -29.17 -6.46 -1.18
N ARG A 192 -28.00 -6.97 -0.75
CA ARG A 192 -27.53 -6.87 0.63
C ARG A 192 -26.11 -6.33 0.70
N LEU A 193 -25.91 -5.37 1.59
CA LEU A 193 -24.62 -4.76 1.88
C LEU A 193 -24.17 -5.16 3.30
N ALA A 194 -22.99 -5.77 3.39
CA ALA A 194 -22.28 -6.01 4.64
C ALA A 194 -21.16 -4.98 4.82
N ALA A 195 -20.78 -4.69 6.05
CA ALA A 195 -19.64 -3.84 6.38
C ALA A 195 -19.05 -4.23 7.74
N VAL A 196 -17.79 -3.88 7.98
CA VAL A 196 -17.07 -4.11 9.23
C VAL A 196 -17.18 -2.85 10.10
N GLY A 197 -17.52 -3.02 11.39
CA GLY A 197 -17.63 -1.94 12.38
C GLY A 197 -16.75 -2.15 13.59
#